data_8516f7adc84cf4e70d5c82f1d8a11b15
#
_entry.id   8516f7adc84cf4e70d5c82f1d8a11b15
#
_cell.length_a   1.000
_cell.length_b   1.000
_cell.length_c   1.000
_cell.angle_alpha   90.00
_cell.angle_beta   90.00
_cell.angle_gamma   90.00
#
_symmetry.space_group_name_H-M   'P 1'
#
loop_
_entity.id
_entity.type
_entity.pdbx_description
1 polymer ?
#
loop_
_entity_poly.entity_id
_entity_poly.type
_entity_poly.pdbx_seq_one_letter_code
_entity_poly.pdbx_strand_id
1 'polypeptide(L)'
;APGFALGMLNAFNIDLSFNFLGINFIEMMAFILAIYCVLLWVLNPLTDIQMASIHENSYRKVVDTTCFVTVWVIISFVIYELIDLSTNGLIFESLILFGPFVPLLAILIGFIPGCGPQIMITSMYVSGQIPMSAQIGNSISNDGDALFPAIAISAKAAIVATLYSAIPAIIIAYLWYYLIG
;
A
#
# COMPACT_ATOMS: atom_id res chain seq x y z
N ALA A 1 -18.63 2.95 2.78
CA ALA A 1 -19.61 1.95 2.40
C ALA A 1 -19.68 1.66 0.88
N PRO A 2 -19.80 2.65 -0.06
CA PRO A 2 -19.91 2.33 -1.49
C PRO A 2 -18.62 1.70 -2.05
N GLY A 3 -17.44 2.13 -1.64
CA GLY A 3 -16.17 1.57 -2.09
C GLY A 3 -15.98 0.09 -1.70
N PHE A 4 -16.44 -0.30 -0.52
CA PHE A 4 -16.42 -1.70 -0.10
C PHE A 4 -17.34 -2.57 -0.97
N ALA A 5 -18.55 -2.09 -1.26
CA ALA A 5 -19.48 -2.79 -2.12
C ALA A 5 -18.92 -2.96 -3.54
N LEU A 6 -18.33 -1.89 -4.12
CA LEU A 6 -17.67 -1.94 -5.44
C LEU A 6 -16.46 -2.88 -5.43
N GLY A 7 -15.66 -2.87 -4.37
CA GLY A 7 -14.52 -3.78 -4.21
C GLY A 7 -14.95 -5.24 -4.12
N MET A 8 -16.03 -5.54 -3.38
CA MET A 8 -16.59 -6.90 -3.35
C MET A 8 -17.13 -7.34 -4.70
N LEU A 9 -17.87 -6.48 -5.40
CA LEU A 9 -18.40 -6.80 -6.72
C LEU A 9 -17.28 -7.08 -7.73
N ASN A 10 -16.20 -6.31 -7.70
CA ASN A 10 -15.02 -6.56 -8.52
C ASN A 10 -14.32 -7.88 -8.14
N ALA A 11 -14.22 -8.20 -6.85
CA ALA A 11 -13.64 -9.46 -6.39
C ALA A 11 -14.44 -10.71 -6.83
N PHE A 12 -15.76 -10.57 -7.04
CA PHE A 12 -16.61 -11.62 -7.62
C PHE A 12 -16.62 -11.65 -9.16
N ASN A 13 -15.72 -10.88 -9.81
CA ASN A 13 -15.63 -10.79 -11.29
C ASN A 13 -16.95 -10.37 -11.96
N ILE A 14 -17.76 -9.58 -11.26
CA ILE A 14 -18.96 -9.00 -11.82
C ILE A 14 -18.52 -7.79 -12.65
N ASP A 15 -18.63 -7.91 -13.97
CA ASP A 15 -18.33 -6.82 -14.90
C ASP A 15 -19.26 -5.63 -14.65
N LEU A 16 -18.74 -4.65 -13.93
CA LEU A 16 -19.40 -3.39 -13.62
C LEU A 16 -19.05 -2.31 -14.66
N SER A 17 -18.63 -2.71 -15.85
CA SER A 17 -18.26 -1.80 -16.93
C SER A 17 -19.50 -1.10 -17.55
N PHE A 18 -20.11 -0.19 -16.77
CA PHE A 18 -21.04 0.77 -17.33
C PHE A 18 -20.24 1.86 -18.04
N ASN A 19 -20.03 1.69 -19.34
CA ASN A 19 -19.43 2.71 -20.20
C ASN A 19 -20.44 3.84 -20.45
N PHE A 20 -20.26 4.95 -19.77
CA PHE A 20 -20.97 6.20 -20.08
C PHE A 20 -20.00 7.15 -20.79
N LEU A 21 -20.28 7.53 -22.03
CA LEU A 21 -19.42 8.40 -22.87
C LEU A 21 -17.98 7.86 -23.12
N GLY A 22 -17.78 6.53 -23.14
CA GLY A 22 -16.44 5.94 -23.38
C GLY A 22 -15.51 5.92 -22.19
N ILE A 23 -15.97 6.34 -21.01
CA ILE A 23 -15.23 6.27 -19.74
C ILE A 23 -15.97 5.30 -18.82
N ASN A 24 -15.24 4.42 -18.15
CA ASN A 24 -15.83 3.54 -17.15
C ASN A 24 -16.38 4.38 -15.98
N PHE A 25 -17.67 4.29 -15.74
CA PHE A 25 -18.34 5.05 -14.66
C PHE A 25 -17.65 4.85 -13.30
N ILE A 26 -17.15 3.65 -13.04
CA ILE A 26 -16.44 3.31 -11.79
C ILE A 26 -15.12 4.05 -11.68
N GLU A 27 -14.34 4.12 -12.76
CA GLU A 27 -13.06 4.84 -12.80
C GLU A 27 -13.28 6.34 -12.58
N MET A 28 -14.31 6.92 -13.22
CA MET A 28 -14.67 8.31 -13.02
C MET A 28 -15.08 8.59 -11.57
N MET A 29 -15.90 7.73 -10.96
CA MET A 29 -16.31 7.85 -9.56
C MET A 29 -15.12 7.71 -8.61
N ALA A 30 -14.22 6.75 -8.86
CA ALA A 30 -13.00 6.58 -8.07
C ALA A 30 -12.10 7.81 -8.17
N PHE A 31 -11.93 8.38 -9.36
CA PHE A 31 -11.14 9.59 -9.58
C PHE A 31 -11.71 10.81 -8.86
N ILE A 32 -13.03 11.01 -8.93
CA ILE A 32 -13.71 12.11 -8.22
C ILE A 32 -13.55 11.96 -6.70
N LEU A 33 -13.73 10.74 -6.18
CA LEU A 33 -13.55 10.46 -4.76
C LEU A 33 -12.10 10.66 -4.31
N ALA A 34 -11.13 10.26 -5.13
CA ALA A 34 -9.71 10.49 -4.86
C ALA A 34 -9.38 11.98 -4.77
N ILE A 35 -9.84 12.77 -5.75
CA ILE A 35 -9.68 14.24 -5.72
C ILE A 35 -10.34 14.83 -4.47
N TYR A 36 -11.54 14.37 -4.13
CA TYR A 36 -12.25 14.86 -2.95
C TYR A 36 -11.47 14.55 -1.65
N CYS A 37 -10.89 13.33 -1.51
CA CYS A 37 -10.05 12.98 -0.38
C CYS A 37 -8.78 13.85 -0.30
N VAL A 38 -8.13 14.11 -1.45
CA VAL A 38 -6.94 14.98 -1.50
C VAL A 38 -7.30 16.41 -1.10
N LEU A 39 -8.43 16.96 -1.61
CA LEU A 39 -8.88 18.30 -1.23
C LEU A 39 -9.22 18.40 0.25
N LEU A 40 -9.92 17.41 0.81
CA LEU A 40 -10.20 17.40 2.25
C LEU A 40 -8.91 17.35 3.08
N TRP A 41 -7.92 16.57 2.65
CA TRP A 41 -6.63 16.47 3.33
C TRP A 41 -5.83 17.76 3.25
N VAL A 42 -5.85 18.45 2.10
CA VAL A 42 -5.15 19.75 1.91
C VAL A 42 -5.81 20.87 2.71
N LEU A 43 -7.16 20.88 2.76
CA LEU A 43 -7.91 21.91 3.49
C LEU A 43 -7.87 21.72 5.00
N ASN A 44 -7.76 20.48 5.46
CA ASN A 44 -7.58 20.12 6.87
C ASN A 44 -6.37 19.19 6.97
N PRO A 45 -5.14 19.72 6.88
CA PRO A 45 -3.96 18.88 7.05
C PRO A 45 -4.06 18.26 8.45
N LEU A 46 -4.17 16.94 8.49
CA LEU A 46 -4.05 16.16 9.71
C LEU A 46 -2.61 16.27 10.20
N THR A 47 -2.25 17.46 10.70
CA THR A 47 -0.94 17.74 11.29
C THR A 47 -0.79 17.05 12.64
N ASP A 48 -1.89 16.66 13.23
CA ASP A 48 -1.92 15.84 14.41
C ASP A 48 -2.27 14.40 14.01
N ILE A 49 -1.26 13.55 13.92
CA ILE A 49 -1.41 12.09 14.09
C ILE A 49 -1.78 11.84 15.57
N GLN A 50 -2.61 12.67 16.11
CA GLN A 50 -3.27 12.39 17.37
C GLN A 50 -4.35 11.39 17.03
N MET A 51 -4.15 10.16 17.50
CA MET A 51 -5.23 9.21 17.61
C MET A 51 -6.47 9.99 18.03
N ALA A 52 -7.44 10.02 17.13
CA ALA A 52 -8.69 10.73 17.31
C ALA A 52 -9.14 10.58 18.76
N SER A 53 -9.24 11.69 19.46
CA SER A 53 -9.59 11.69 20.87
C SER A 53 -10.85 10.86 21.09
N ILE A 54 -10.94 10.17 22.20
CA ILE A 54 -12.02 9.22 22.54
C ILE A 54 -13.41 9.84 22.37
N HIS A 55 -13.49 11.16 22.30
CA HIS A 55 -14.73 11.95 22.20
C HIS A 55 -15.12 12.43 20.79
N GLU A 56 -14.37 12.13 19.71
CA GLU A 56 -14.78 12.51 18.37
C GLU A 56 -15.82 11.57 17.77
N ASN A 57 -16.71 12.16 16.94
CA ASN A 57 -17.76 11.42 16.23
C ASN A 57 -17.14 10.32 15.34
N SER A 58 -17.60 9.09 15.49
CA SER A 58 -17.12 7.92 14.74
C SER A 58 -17.07 8.13 13.21
N TYR A 59 -18.03 8.90 12.67
CA TYR A 59 -18.06 9.23 11.24
C TYR A 59 -16.87 10.08 10.79
N ARG A 60 -16.46 11.05 11.61
CA ARG A 60 -15.31 11.90 11.32
C ARG A 60 -14.03 11.08 11.28
N LYS A 61 -13.85 10.20 12.24
CA LYS A 61 -12.70 9.27 12.27
C LYS A 61 -12.60 8.43 11.00
N VAL A 62 -13.73 7.87 10.54
CA VAL A 62 -13.76 7.07 9.31
C VAL A 62 -13.37 7.90 8.10
N VAL A 63 -13.91 9.13 7.97
CA VAL A 63 -13.58 10.02 6.84
C VAL A 63 -12.10 10.40 6.88
N ASP A 64 -11.59 10.83 8.02
CA ASP A 64 -10.21 11.28 8.18
C ASP A 64 -9.21 10.14 7.89
N THR A 65 -9.47 8.95 8.44
CA THR A 65 -8.63 7.77 8.17
C THR A 65 -8.69 7.37 6.69
N THR A 66 -9.88 7.40 6.08
CA THR A 66 -10.04 7.07 4.65
C THR A 66 -9.28 8.05 3.78
N CYS A 67 -9.40 9.36 4.04
CA CYS A 67 -8.68 10.39 3.30
C CYS A 67 -7.16 10.23 3.45
N PHE A 68 -6.68 9.99 4.67
CA PHE A 68 -5.27 9.77 4.96
C PHE A 68 -4.71 8.58 4.17
N VAL A 69 -5.36 7.41 4.26
CA VAL A 69 -4.93 6.19 3.53
C VAL A 69 -4.96 6.42 2.03
N THR A 70 -6.03 7.04 1.50
CA THR A 70 -6.16 7.33 0.06
C THR A 70 -5.02 8.22 -0.42
N VAL A 71 -4.67 9.28 0.31
CA VAL A 71 -3.58 10.18 -0.05
C VAL A 71 -2.23 9.46 -0.03
N TRP A 72 -1.97 8.63 0.98
CA TRP A 72 -0.74 7.82 1.05
C TRP A 72 -0.60 6.85 -0.12
N VAL A 73 -1.70 6.20 -0.51
CA VAL A 73 -1.72 5.31 -1.67
C VAL A 73 -1.42 6.08 -2.95
N ILE A 74 -2.06 7.23 -3.16
CA ILE A 74 -1.81 8.09 -4.33
C ILE A 74 -0.34 8.53 -4.37
N ILE A 75 0.22 9.01 -3.27
CA ILE A 75 1.62 9.42 -3.18
C ILE A 75 2.55 8.27 -3.54
N SER A 76 2.30 7.07 -3.04
CA SER A 76 3.11 5.89 -3.33
C SER A 76 3.10 5.52 -4.81
N PHE A 77 1.93 5.57 -5.45
CA PHE A 77 1.83 5.34 -6.90
C PHE A 77 2.50 6.44 -7.73
N VAL A 78 2.35 7.71 -7.33
CA VAL A 78 3.01 8.82 -8.02
C VAL A 78 4.54 8.69 -7.92
N ILE A 79 5.06 8.33 -6.74
CA ILE A 79 6.49 8.08 -6.57
C ILE A 79 6.96 6.91 -7.45
N TYR A 80 6.20 5.81 -7.48
CA TYR A 80 6.48 4.66 -8.34
C TYR A 80 6.55 5.08 -9.82
N GLU A 81 5.54 5.79 -10.31
CA GLU A 81 5.45 6.25 -11.70
C GLU A 81 6.58 7.22 -12.05
N LEU A 82 6.93 8.15 -11.13
CA LEU A 82 8.05 9.06 -11.33
C LEU A 82 9.40 8.32 -11.41
N ILE A 83 9.58 7.28 -10.62
CA ILE A 83 10.78 6.44 -10.67
C ILE A 83 10.82 5.68 -12.00
N ASP A 84 9.72 5.09 -12.42
CA ASP A 84 9.61 4.36 -13.68
C ASP A 84 9.91 5.26 -14.88
N LEU A 85 9.27 6.44 -14.95
CA LEU A 85 9.49 7.44 -15.99
C LEU A 85 10.94 7.97 -16.00
N SER A 86 11.53 8.24 -14.83
CA SER A 86 12.89 8.80 -14.74
C SER A 86 13.96 7.81 -15.15
N THR A 87 13.69 6.53 -15.03
CA THR A 87 14.63 5.44 -15.31
C THR A 87 14.32 4.67 -16.58
N ASN A 88 13.23 5.04 -17.30
CA ASN A 88 12.74 4.30 -18.46
C ASN A 88 12.57 2.79 -18.18
N GLY A 89 12.10 2.43 -17.01
CA GLY A 89 11.91 1.04 -16.57
C GLY A 89 13.21 0.30 -16.18
N LEU A 90 14.39 0.89 -16.37
CA LEU A 90 15.68 0.24 -16.16
C LEU A 90 15.92 -0.21 -14.71
N ILE A 91 15.34 0.48 -13.72
CA ILE A 91 15.48 0.06 -12.31
C ILE A 91 14.76 -1.27 -12.10
N PHE A 92 13.57 -1.43 -12.65
CA PHE A 92 12.79 -2.66 -12.48
C PHE A 92 13.40 -3.84 -13.23
N GLU A 93 13.95 -3.62 -14.44
CA GLU A 93 14.74 -4.63 -15.14
C GLU A 93 16.02 -4.99 -14.37
N SER A 94 16.66 -4.01 -13.76
CA SER A 94 17.84 -4.22 -12.94
C SER A 94 17.51 -4.99 -11.65
N LEU A 95 16.33 -4.81 -11.06
CA LEU A 95 15.90 -5.57 -9.86
C LEU A 95 15.88 -7.07 -10.13
N ILE A 96 15.50 -7.50 -11.33
CA ILE A 96 15.53 -8.93 -11.72
C ILE A 96 16.96 -9.45 -11.70
N LEU A 97 17.95 -8.65 -12.08
CA LEU A 97 19.39 -9.01 -12.05
C LEU A 97 19.92 -9.15 -10.62
N PHE A 98 19.30 -8.50 -9.63
CA PHE A 98 19.70 -8.63 -8.23
C PHE A 98 19.30 -9.97 -7.58
N GLY A 99 18.54 -10.83 -8.30
CA GLY A 99 18.25 -12.20 -7.89
C GLY A 99 17.82 -12.34 -6.43
N PRO A 100 18.67 -12.92 -5.57
CA PRO A 100 18.32 -13.17 -4.16
C PRO A 100 18.13 -11.92 -3.30
N PHE A 101 18.57 -10.73 -3.76
CA PHE A 101 18.36 -9.48 -3.01
C PHE A 101 16.96 -8.90 -3.16
N VAL A 102 16.20 -9.29 -4.20
CA VAL A 102 14.84 -8.79 -4.44
C VAL A 102 13.89 -9.06 -3.27
N PRO A 103 13.82 -10.28 -2.70
CA PRO A 103 12.99 -10.52 -1.52
C PRO A 103 13.40 -9.67 -0.32
N LEU A 104 14.71 -9.45 -0.11
CA LEU A 104 15.19 -8.62 0.98
C LEU A 104 14.77 -7.15 0.82
N LEU A 105 14.90 -6.59 -0.39
CA LEU A 105 14.45 -5.23 -0.68
C LEU A 105 12.95 -5.07 -0.46
N ALA A 106 12.16 -6.05 -0.89
CA ALA A 106 10.71 -6.05 -0.68
C ALA A 106 10.34 -6.10 0.81
N ILE A 107 11.08 -6.87 1.63
CA ILE A 107 10.94 -6.91 3.09
C ILE A 107 11.25 -5.54 3.71
N LEU A 108 12.33 -4.88 3.28
CA LEU A 108 12.71 -3.56 3.78
C LEU A 108 11.68 -2.49 3.42
N ILE A 109 11.10 -2.56 2.22
CA ILE A 109 9.99 -1.70 1.81
C ILE A 109 8.76 -1.96 2.69
N GLY A 110 8.53 -3.20 3.11
CA GLY A 110 7.47 -3.58 4.05
C GLY A 110 7.56 -2.89 5.42
N PHE A 111 8.74 -2.42 5.83
CA PHE A 111 8.91 -1.67 7.09
C PHE A 111 8.42 -0.22 7.00
N ILE A 112 8.15 0.28 5.80
CA ILE A 112 7.58 1.61 5.63
C ILE A 112 6.11 1.56 6.07
N PRO A 113 5.73 2.37 7.08
CA PRO A 113 4.36 2.34 7.59
C PRO A 113 3.36 2.78 6.53
N GLY A 114 2.24 2.08 6.46
CA GLY A 114 1.15 2.37 5.53
C GLY A 114 0.94 1.31 4.46
N CYS A 115 -0.26 1.31 3.88
CA CYS A 115 -0.64 0.33 2.85
C CYS A 115 -0.08 0.65 1.45
N GLY A 116 0.39 1.88 1.21
CA GLY A 116 0.88 2.32 -0.11
C GLY A 116 2.03 1.47 -0.64
N PRO A 117 3.13 1.33 0.11
CA PRO A 117 4.28 0.51 -0.31
C PRO A 117 3.92 -0.95 -0.59
N GLN A 118 3.00 -1.53 0.20
CA GLN A 118 2.52 -2.89 -0.01
C GLN A 118 1.73 -3.03 -1.32
N ILE A 119 0.86 -2.07 -1.62
CA ILE A 119 0.08 -2.07 -2.85
C ILE A 119 1.02 -1.96 -4.06
N MET A 120 2.07 -1.13 -3.98
CA MET A 120 3.08 -0.99 -5.01
C MET A 120 3.80 -2.33 -5.26
N ILE A 121 4.32 -2.99 -4.22
CA ILE A 121 4.98 -4.30 -4.34
C ILE A 121 4.02 -5.35 -4.92
N THR A 122 2.75 -5.35 -4.49
CA THR A 122 1.73 -6.26 -5.04
C THR A 122 1.47 -5.98 -6.52
N SER A 123 1.39 -4.71 -6.94
CA SER A 123 1.26 -4.34 -8.35
C SER A 123 2.44 -4.84 -9.19
N MET A 124 3.67 -4.68 -8.69
CA MET A 124 4.88 -5.17 -9.35
C MET A 124 4.88 -6.71 -9.48
N TYR A 125 4.38 -7.42 -8.47
CA TYR A 125 4.22 -8.86 -8.53
C TYR A 125 3.18 -9.27 -9.58
N VAL A 126 2.01 -8.64 -9.59
CA VAL A 126 0.93 -8.95 -10.56
C VAL A 126 1.36 -8.64 -11.99
N SER A 127 2.16 -7.59 -12.20
CA SER A 127 2.75 -7.27 -13.52
C SER A 127 3.96 -8.16 -13.90
N GLY A 128 4.36 -9.10 -13.04
CA GLY A 128 5.45 -10.05 -13.32
C GLY A 128 6.86 -9.46 -13.19
N GLN A 129 6.99 -8.28 -12.58
CA GLN A 129 8.28 -7.59 -12.42
C GLN A 129 9.11 -8.13 -11.25
N ILE A 130 8.46 -8.70 -10.23
CA ILE A 130 9.14 -9.28 -9.07
C ILE A 130 8.63 -10.70 -8.77
N PRO A 131 9.48 -11.55 -8.17
CA PRO A 131 9.12 -12.93 -7.84
C PRO A 131 8.13 -13.02 -6.66
N MET A 132 7.41 -14.13 -6.57
CA MET A 132 6.48 -14.44 -5.49
C MET A 132 7.16 -14.40 -4.10
N SER A 133 8.42 -14.77 -4.01
CA SER A 133 9.21 -14.70 -2.77
C SER A 133 9.32 -13.28 -2.21
N ALA A 134 9.45 -12.27 -3.09
CA ALA A 134 9.46 -10.87 -2.71
C ALA A 134 8.09 -10.42 -2.19
N GLN A 135 7.01 -10.81 -2.87
CA GLN A 135 5.65 -10.53 -2.44
C GLN A 135 5.32 -11.14 -1.08
N ILE A 136 5.70 -12.40 -0.85
CA ILE A 136 5.51 -13.08 0.44
C ILE A 136 6.30 -12.36 1.54
N GLY A 137 7.58 -12.04 1.28
CA GLY A 137 8.41 -11.34 2.24
C GLY A 137 7.84 -9.98 2.64
N ASN A 138 7.41 -9.18 1.67
CA ASN A 138 6.76 -7.89 1.92
C ASN A 138 5.46 -8.04 2.71
N SER A 139 4.60 -9.00 2.35
CA SER A 139 3.31 -9.21 3.02
C SER A 139 3.45 -9.62 4.49
N ILE A 140 4.51 -10.34 4.84
CA ILE A 140 4.76 -10.77 6.23
C ILE A 140 5.43 -9.65 7.03
N SER A 141 6.32 -8.86 6.41
CA SER A 141 7.06 -7.79 7.07
C SER A 141 6.23 -6.50 7.24
N ASN A 142 5.15 -6.35 6.49
CA ASN A 142 4.38 -5.11 6.50
C ASN A 142 3.42 -5.06 7.69
N ASP A 143 3.69 -4.13 8.59
CA ASP A 143 2.82 -3.83 9.75
C ASP A 143 1.64 -2.91 9.37
N GLY A 144 1.60 -2.41 8.13
CA GLY A 144 0.53 -1.57 7.60
C GLY A 144 0.30 -0.28 8.40
N ASP A 145 -0.95 0.16 8.43
CA ASP A 145 -1.36 1.37 9.14
C ASP A 145 -1.30 1.21 10.68
N ALA A 146 -1.20 -0.03 11.18
CA ALA A 146 -1.08 -0.29 12.62
C ALA A 146 0.22 0.24 13.23
N LEU A 147 1.25 0.46 12.40
CA LEU A 147 2.52 0.99 12.86
C LEU A 147 2.42 2.47 13.30
N PHE A 148 1.53 3.28 12.71
CA PHE A 148 1.35 4.67 13.08
C PHE A 148 0.93 4.85 14.54
N PRO A 149 -0.15 4.20 15.06
CA PRO A 149 -0.50 4.30 16.47
C PRO A 149 0.57 3.66 17.38
N ALA A 150 1.26 2.61 16.93
CA ALA A 150 2.33 2.00 17.70
C ALA A 150 3.51 2.97 17.88
N ILE A 151 3.92 3.70 16.85
CA ILE A 151 4.96 4.74 16.92
C ILE A 151 4.52 5.87 17.87
N ALA A 152 3.26 6.29 17.82
CA ALA A 152 2.72 7.35 18.67
C ALA A 152 2.75 6.98 20.17
N ILE A 153 2.55 5.69 20.50
CA ILE A 153 2.62 5.20 21.89
C ILE A 153 4.08 5.01 22.31
N SER A 154 4.87 4.32 21.49
CA SER A 154 6.28 4.04 21.77
C SER A 154 7.03 3.66 20.50
N ALA A 155 7.89 4.55 20.03
CA ALA A 155 8.74 4.28 18.86
C ALA A 155 9.64 3.03 19.06
N LYS A 156 10.10 2.78 20.30
CA LYS A 156 10.89 1.57 20.63
C LYS A 156 10.06 0.30 20.45
N ALA A 157 8.81 0.30 20.93
CA ALA A 157 7.92 -0.85 20.81
C ALA A 157 7.57 -1.11 19.32
N ALA A 158 7.33 -0.06 18.56
CA ALA A 158 7.09 -0.16 17.12
C ALA A 158 8.28 -0.80 16.38
N ILE A 159 9.50 -0.30 16.59
CA ILE A 159 10.72 -0.88 15.98
C ILE A 159 10.91 -2.34 16.37
N VAL A 160 10.69 -2.69 17.65
CA VAL A 160 10.81 -4.08 18.11
C VAL A 160 9.76 -4.95 17.42
N ALA A 161 8.51 -4.50 17.31
CA ALA A 161 7.45 -5.25 16.61
C ALA A 161 7.83 -5.50 15.13
N THR A 162 8.28 -4.48 14.41
CA THR A 162 8.73 -4.60 13.02
C THR A 162 9.93 -5.55 12.88
N LEU A 163 10.87 -5.56 13.83
CA LEU A 163 11.98 -6.51 13.82
C LEU A 163 11.52 -7.95 14.07
N TYR A 164 10.48 -8.15 14.89
CA TYR A 164 9.89 -9.47 15.09
C TYR A 164 9.19 -9.98 13.82
N SER A 165 8.49 -9.14 13.07
CA SER A 165 7.87 -9.52 11.79
C SER A 165 8.92 -9.79 10.69
N ALA A 166 10.09 -9.13 10.75
CA ALA A 166 11.19 -9.34 9.81
C ALA A 166 11.75 -10.78 9.83
N ILE A 167 11.83 -11.40 11.00
CA ILE A 167 12.41 -12.74 11.15
C ILE A 167 11.65 -13.78 10.33
N PRO A 168 10.33 -13.98 10.53
CA PRO A 168 9.56 -14.92 9.73
C PRO A 168 9.48 -14.49 8.25
N ALA A 169 9.45 -13.19 7.96
CA ALA A 169 9.44 -12.68 6.60
C ALA A 169 10.68 -13.13 5.82
N ILE A 170 11.87 -12.98 6.40
CA ILE A 170 13.13 -13.41 5.78
C ILE A 170 13.14 -14.93 5.60
N ILE A 171 12.81 -15.69 6.65
CA ILE A 171 12.84 -17.15 6.60
C ILE A 171 11.91 -17.67 5.50
N ILE A 172 10.67 -17.23 5.48
CA ILE A 172 9.65 -17.74 4.54
C ILE A 172 9.93 -17.27 3.11
N ALA A 173 10.34 -16.00 2.92
CA ALA A 173 10.67 -15.46 1.61
C ALA A 173 11.83 -16.23 0.96
N TYR A 174 12.92 -16.47 1.72
CA TYR A 174 14.06 -17.20 1.20
C TYR A 174 13.81 -18.70 1.08
N LEU A 175 13.03 -19.29 1.98
CA LEU A 175 12.58 -20.67 1.82
C LEU A 175 11.82 -20.86 0.50
N TRP A 176 10.90 -19.94 0.21
CA TRP A 176 10.15 -19.94 -1.06
C TRP A 176 11.10 -19.75 -2.25
N TYR A 177 12.00 -18.78 -2.17
CA TYR A 177 12.97 -18.47 -3.23
C TYR A 177 13.85 -19.67 -3.61
N TYR A 178 14.31 -20.44 -2.64
CA TYR A 178 15.20 -21.59 -2.90
C TYR A 178 14.48 -22.90 -3.20
N LEU A 179 13.23 -23.08 -2.75
CA LEU A 179 12.50 -24.34 -2.94
C LEU A 179 11.59 -24.32 -4.17
N ILE A 180 11.05 -23.17 -4.52
CA ILE A 180 9.98 -23.07 -5.54
C ILE A 180 10.43 -22.19 -6.71
N GLY A 181 11.37 -21.29 -6.52
CA GLY A 181 11.94 -20.49 -7.58
C GLY A 181 11.84 -19.05 -7.39
#